data_e1b898edb983c5fa8f296482b7ff96e4
#
_entry.id   e1b898edb983c5fa8f296482b7ff96e4
#
_cell.length_a   1.000
_cell.length_b   1.000
_cell.length_c   1.000
_cell.angle_alpha   90.00
_cell.angle_beta   90.00
_cell.angle_gamma   90.00
#
_symmetry.space_group_name_H-M   'P 1'
#
loop_
_entity.id
_entity.type
_entity.pdbx_description
1 polymer ?
#
loop_
_entity_poly.entity_id
_entity_poly.type
_entity_poly.pdbx_seq_one_letter_code
_entity_poly.pdbx_strand_id
1 'polypeptide(L)'
;HTCTQCATGKYSLANSGTCTDTLCPGGRYSSSLGARGNLCAACASGKRSEFGQKACTDCKAGTYARDEGSPTCLECPVGRYTSNNGSSACTVCDAGTASRMVGSKVQTNCRPCDAGYFSLAGSEFCEYCPAGRFQSNEGSSSCETCPRGKASDKVQQISASVCDYCSAGHYADTEGMGRCTRCAAGRYSTVQGSYSNTSCIACPATKSSEEGSSSCIECAAGRYSAFDGDLCNKCKPGTSTLNLGAQRGCIPC
;
A
#
# COMPACT_ATOMS: atom_id res chain seq x y z
N HIS A 1 -6.46 16.04 69.38
CA HIS A 1 -5.69 15.32 68.35
C HIS A 1 -5.63 16.17 67.08
N THR A 2 -4.46 16.82 66.88
CA THR A 2 -4.21 17.57 65.63
C THR A 2 -3.93 16.55 64.53
N CYS A 3 -4.91 16.42 63.61
CA CYS A 3 -4.67 15.63 62.41
C CYS A 3 -3.59 16.37 61.57
N THR A 4 -2.46 15.77 61.36
CA THR A 4 -1.42 16.27 60.46
C THR A 4 -1.95 16.22 59.02
N GLN A 5 -2.00 17.36 58.32
CA GLN A 5 -2.44 17.41 56.92
C GLN A 5 -1.38 16.76 56.02
N CYS A 6 -1.83 15.94 55.05
CA CYS A 6 -0.91 15.39 54.05
C CYS A 6 -0.30 16.47 53.20
N ALA A 7 0.98 16.39 52.94
CA ALA A 7 1.65 17.24 51.97
C ALA A 7 1.10 17.02 50.55
N THR A 8 1.29 17.99 49.66
CA THR A 8 0.93 17.85 48.22
C THR A 8 1.63 16.64 47.63
N GLY A 9 0.96 15.92 46.76
CA GLY A 9 1.43 14.67 46.14
C GLY A 9 1.28 13.43 47.01
N LYS A 10 0.76 13.57 48.26
CA LYS A 10 0.48 12.48 49.20
C LYS A 10 -1.01 12.42 49.53
N TYR A 11 -1.50 11.24 49.95
CA TYR A 11 -2.86 11.07 50.44
C TYR A 11 -2.89 10.13 51.66
N SER A 12 -3.93 10.21 52.46
CA SER A 12 -4.21 9.27 53.53
C SER A 12 -5.29 8.28 53.15
N LEU A 13 -5.16 7.03 53.55
CA LEU A 13 -6.22 6.04 53.37
C LEU A 13 -7.45 6.42 54.21
N ALA A 14 -8.65 6.00 53.78
CA ALA A 14 -9.88 6.19 54.54
C ALA A 14 -9.71 5.62 55.97
N ASN A 15 -10.14 6.41 56.97
CA ASN A 15 -10.05 6.08 58.41
C ASN A 15 -8.64 6.05 59.01
N SER A 16 -7.61 6.51 58.31
CA SER A 16 -6.28 6.71 58.89
C SER A 16 -6.23 8.10 59.57
N GLY A 17 -5.96 8.13 60.84
CA GLY A 17 -5.77 9.37 61.60
C GLY A 17 -4.42 10.07 61.33
N THR A 18 -3.56 9.46 60.57
CA THR A 18 -2.23 9.96 60.19
C THR A 18 -2.03 9.92 58.69
N CYS A 19 -1.28 10.89 58.16
CA CYS A 19 -0.77 10.80 56.81
C CYS A 19 0.25 9.67 56.73
N THR A 20 -0.17 8.55 56.18
CA THR A 20 0.80 7.56 55.72
C THR A 20 1.56 8.17 54.51
N ASP A 21 2.83 7.84 54.36
CA ASP A 21 3.68 8.31 53.26
C ASP A 21 3.25 7.73 51.89
N THR A 22 1.93 7.59 51.69
CA THR A 22 1.38 7.06 50.45
C THR A 22 1.40 8.15 49.38
N LEU A 23 2.24 7.95 48.41
CA LEU A 23 2.38 8.85 47.25
C LEU A 23 1.25 8.63 46.24
N CYS A 24 0.80 9.71 45.59
CA CYS A 24 -0.05 9.56 44.41
C CYS A 24 0.65 8.68 43.38
N PRO A 25 -0.03 7.68 42.81
CA PRO A 25 0.58 6.84 41.77
C PRO A 25 0.88 7.65 40.53
N GLY A 26 1.80 7.14 39.69
CA GLY A 26 2.10 7.75 38.40
C GLY A 26 0.84 7.96 37.58
N GLY A 27 0.77 9.06 36.84
CA GLY A 27 -0.41 9.51 36.12
C GLY A 27 -1.43 10.27 36.96
N ARG A 28 -1.21 10.37 38.29
CA ARG A 28 -2.11 11.08 39.21
C ARG A 28 -1.33 12.08 40.07
N TYR A 29 -2.02 13.11 40.53
CA TYR A 29 -1.44 14.17 41.33
C TYR A 29 -2.38 14.64 42.45
N SER A 30 -1.84 15.33 43.43
CA SER A 30 -2.63 16.05 44.43
C SER A 30 -1.99 17.41 44.71
N SER A 31 -2.73 18.46 44.37
CA SER A 31 -2.33 19.85 44.62
C SER A 31 -2.78 20.37 45.97
N SER A 32 -3.66 19.64 46.66
CA SER A 32 -4.26 20.07 47.91
C SER A 32 -3.51 19.49 49.11
N LEU A 33 -3.35 20.28 50.14
CA LEU A 33 -2.95 19.81 51.47
C LEU A 33 -4.11 19.04 52.12
N GLY A 34 -3.81 17.93 52.79
CA GLY A 34 -4.80 17.18 53.53
C GLY A 34 -5.71 16.29 52.68
N ALA A 35 -5.27 15.86 51.48
CA ALA A 35 -6.05 14.93 50.66
C ALA A 35 -6.36 13.63 51.45
N ARG A 36 -7.67 13.38 51.64
CA ARG A 36 -8.18 12.17 52.31
C ARG A 36 -8.75 11.20 51.31
N GLY A 37 -8.51 9.92 51.50
CA GLY A 37 -8.89 8.90 50.54
C GLY A 37 -8.07 8.99 49.24
N ASN A 38 -8.41 8.19 48.26
CA ASN A 38 -7.72 8.19 46.96
C ASN A 38 -8.12 9.42 46.12
N LEU A 39 -7.86 10.63 46.65
CA LEU A 39 -8.18 11.91 45.98
C LEU A 39 -7.07 12.40 45.03
N CYS A 40 -6.21 11.51 44.59
CA CYS A 40 -5.25 11.85 43.55
C CYS A 40 -6.01 11.97 42.21
N ALA A 41 -6.10 13.21 41.69
CA ALA A 41 -6.72 13.48 40.41
C ALA A 41 -5.89 12.86 39.27
N ALA A 42 -6.56 12.33 38.25
CA ALA A 42 -5.88 11.85 37.06
C ALA A 42 -5.34 13.04 36.25
N CYS A 43 -4.16 12.90 35.66
CA CYS A 43 -3.69 13.85 34.67
C CYS A 43 -4.58 13.76 33.42
N ALA A 44 -4.95 14.92 32.88
CA ALA A 44 -5.65 14.96 31.61
C ALA A 44 -4.79 14.37 30.48
N SER A 45 -5.41 13.91 29.42
CA SER A 45 -4.70 13.48 28.21
C SER A 45 -3.72 14.56 27.74
N GLY A 46 -2.59 14.18 27.19
CA GLY A 46 -1.49 15.08 26.85
C GLY A 46 -0.54 15.40 28.01
N LYS A 47 -0.86 14.97 29.24
CA LYS A 47 -0.08 15.23 30.43
C LYS A 47 0.32 13.94 31.14
N ARG A 48 1.41 14.00 31.90
CA ARG A 48 1.90 12.90 32.71
C ARG A 48 2.23 13.35 34.14
N SER A 49 2.34 12.45 35.04
CA SER A 49 3.00 12.67 36.33
C SER A 49 3.73 11.42 36.79
N GLU A 50 4.82 11.60 37.50
CA GLU A 50 5.51 10.53 38.24
C GLU A 50 4.84 10.35 39.60
N PHE A 51 5.32 9.40 40.39
CA PHE A 51 4.83 9.17 41.75
C PHE A 51 5.01 10.41 42.66
N GLY A 52 4.00 10.73 43.44
CA GLY A 52 4.07 11.79 44.43
C GLY A 52 4.08 13.22 43.88
N GLN A 53 3.67 13.42 42.68
CA GLN A 53 3.66 14.74 42.06
C GLN A 53 2.46 15.59 42.53
N LYS A 54 2.71 16.90 42.67
CA LYS A 54 1.68 17.90 43.01
C LYS A 54 0.93 18.47 41.83
N ALA A 55 1.40 18.21 40.64
CA ALA A 55 0.82 18.67 39.36
C ALA A 55 1.24 17.73 38.22
N CYS A 56 0.46 17.77 37.15
CA CYS A 56 0.82 17.10 35.89
C CYS A 56 1.72 17.96 35.03
N THR A 57 2.60 17.32 34.28
CA THR A 57 3.52 17.98 33.34
C THR A 57 3.08 17.66 31.92
N ASP A 58 3.08 18.66 31.03
CA ASP A 58 2.79 18.46 29.62
C ASP A 58 3.82 17.53 28.95
N CYS A 59 3.34 16.64 28.09
CA CYS A 59 4.20 15.93 27.18
C CYS A 59 4.90 16.94 26.28
N LYS A 60 6.20 16.77 26.08
CA LYS A 60 6.96 17.66 25.18
C LYS A 60 6.64 17.37 23.72
N ALA A 61 6.87 18.36 22.86
CA ALA A 61 6.80 18.16 21.41
C ALA A 61 7.52 16.86 21.00
N GLY A 62 6.94 16.12 20.08
CA GLY A 62 7.39 14.78 19.67
C GLY A 62 6.87 13.64 20.55
N THR A 63 6.19 13.97 21.66
CA THR A 63 5.61 12.96 22.57
C THR A 63 4.14 13.25 22.89
N TYR A 64 3.38 12.24 23.24
CA TYR A 64 1.95 12.36 23.54
C TYR A 64 1.51 11.45 24.68
N ALA A 65 0.40 11.75 25.30
CA ALA A 65 -0.29 10.86 26.23
C ALA A 65 -1.76 10.77 25.85
N ARG A 66 -2.17 9.61 25.31
CA ARG A 66 -3.52 9.40 24.80
C ARG A 66 -4.57 9.45 25.90
N ASP A 67 -4.30 8.74 26.97
CA ASP A 67 -5.28 8.47 28.01
C ASP A 67 -5.05 9.37 29.22
N GLU A 68 -6.14 9.67 29.92
CA GLU A 68 -6.06 10.30 31.23
C GLU A 68 -5.34 9.38 32.22
N GLY A 69 -4.60 9.98 33.12
CA GLY A 69 -3.85 9.22 34.13
C GLY A 69 -2.60 8.52 33.57
N SER A 70 -2.07 8.96 32.44
CA SER A 70 -0.84 8.41 31.88
C SER A 70 0.37 8.76 32.77
N PRO A 71 1.17 7.76 33.22
CA PRO A 71 2.37 8.01 34.00
C PRO A 71 3.53 8.54 33.15
N THR A 72 3.53 8.26 31.86
CA THR A 72 4.61 8.60 30.93
C THR A 72 4.03 9.16 29.62
N CYS A 73 4.84 9.90 28.88
CA CYS A 73 4.53 10.29 27.51
C CYS A 73 5.17 9.27 26.55
N LEU A 74 4.43 8.88 25.52
CA LEU A 74 4.88 8.02 24.43
C LEU A 74 5.47 8.87 23.32
N GLU A 75 6.49 8.40 22.65
CA GLU A 75 7.02 9.06 21.45
C GLU A 75 6.07 8.88 20.26
N CYS A 76 5.97 9.92 19.42
CA CYS A 76 5.25 9.79 18.16
C CYS A 76 5.88 8.68 17.33
N PRO A 77 5.10 7.69 16.86
CA PRO A 77 5.62 6.66 15.98
C PRO A 77 6.03 7.24 14.62
N VAL A 78 6.72 6.46 13.81
CA VAL A 78 7.05 6.79 12.41
C VAL A 78 5.83 7.25 11.65
N GLY A 79 6.02 8.09 10.63
CA GLY A 79 4.93 8.69 9.85
C GLY A 79 4.07 9.69 10.63
N ARG A 80 4.47 10.07 11.86
CA ARG A 80 3.71 11.00 12.70
C ARG A 80 4.62 11.99 13.42
N TYR A 81 4.07 13.15 13.76
CA TYR A 81 4.76 14.19 14.51
C TYR A 81 3.80 14.96 15.43
N THR A 82 4.36 15.69 16.39
CA THR A 82 3.62 16.76 17.09
C THR A 82 4.56 17.88 17.48
N SER A 83 4.22 19.10 17.10
CA SER A 83 5.00 20.31 17.45
C SER A 83 4.55 20.95 18.77
N ASN A 84 3.42 20.55 19.29
CA ASN A 84 2.83 21.13 20.47
C ASN A 84 3.17 20.33 21.73
N ASN A 85 3.42 21.04 22.83
CA ASN A 85 3.44 20.44 24.14
C ASN A 85 2.01 20.09 24.58
N GLY A 86 1.87 19.08 25.44
CA GLY A 86 0.57 18.67 25.95
C GLY A 86 -0.32 17.95 24.95
N SER A 87 0.25 17.36 23.91
CA SER A 87 -0.52 16.65 22.88
C SER A 87 -1.04 15.32 23.37
N SER A 88 -2.32 15.03 23.10
CA SER A 88 -2.96 13.73 23.36
C SER A 88 -2.80 12.75 22.20
N ALA A 89 -2.37 13.21 21.02
CA ALA A 89 -2.14 12.41 19.83
C ALA A 89 -1.07 13.06 18.94
N CYS A 90 -0.48 12.26 18.04
CA CYS A 90 0.42 12.77 17.02
C CYS A 90 -0.32 12.96 15.69
N THR A 91 -0.03 14.05 15.00
CA THR A 91 -0.51 14.33 13.64
C THR A 91 0.18 13.39 12.65
N VAL A 92 -0.55 12.86 11.70
CA VAL A 92 -0.02 12.02 10.62
C VAL A 92 0.69 12.88 9.58
N CYS A 93 1.75 12.38 8.98
CA CYS A 93 2.31 12.96 7.76
C CYS A 93 1.25 12.89 6.64
N ASP A 94 1.15 13.94 5.84
CA ASP A 94 0.23 13.98 4.70
C ASP A 94 0.60 12.91 3.67
N ALA A 95 -0.40 12.43 2.93
CA ALA A 95 -0.17 11.54 1.79
C ALA A 95 0.79 12.19 0.80
N GLY A 96 1.68 11.40 0.22
CA GLY A 96 2.80 11.87 -0.60
C GLY A 96 4.05 12.21 0.20
N THR A 97 4.00 12.13 1.55
CA THR A 97 5.15 12.36 2.42
C THR A 97 5.38 11.20 3.38
N ALA A 98 6.60 10.99 3.82
CA ALA A 98 6.95 9.91 4.74
C ALA A 98 7.97 10.36 5.79
N SER A 99 7.98 9.68 6.96
CA SER A 99 8.95 9.94 8.03
C SER A 99 9.33 8.67 8.77
N ARG A 100 10.62 8.38 8.82
CA ARG A 100 11.19 7.28 9.64
C ARG A 100 11.55 7.70 11.06
N MET A 101 11.34 8.98 11.38
CA MET A 101 11.72 9.49 12.70
C MET A 101 10.65 9.20 13.74
N VAL A 102 11.03 8.50 14.80
CA VAL A 102 10.26 8.38 16.02
C VAL A 102 10.44 9.66 16.84
N GLY A 103 9.43 10.08 17.57
CA GLY A 103 9.49 11.30 18.40
C GLY A 103 9.63 12.58 17.58
N SER A 104 9.17 12.59 16.33
CA SER A 104 9.25 13.75 15.45
C SER A 104 8.49 14.95 16.00
N LYS A 105 9.17 16.11 16.02
CA LYS A 105 8.67 17.36 16.62
C LYS A 105 8.15 18.36 15.59
N VAL A 106 8.41 18.13 14.31
CA VAL A 106 8.13 19.13 13.26
C VAL A 106 7.62 18.43 12.00
N GLN A 107 6.71 19.10 11.29
CA GLN A 107 6.16 18.62 10.02
C GLN A 107 7.23 18.41 8.94
N THR A 108 8.30 19.20 8.96
CA THR A 108 9.38 19.09 7.97
C THR A 108 10.12 17.75 7.99
N ASN A 109 9.90 16.93 9.03
CA ASN A 109 10.40 15.54 9.06
C ASN A 109 9.56 14.61 8.17
N CYS A 110 8.34 15.00 7.77
CA CYS A 110 7.57 14.36 6.73
C CYS A 110 8.12 14.82 5.37
N ARG A 111 9.02 14.03 4.80
CA ARG A 111 9.69 14.38 3.53
C ARG A 111 8.82 13.96 2.35
N PRO A 112 8.69 14.80 1.31
CA PRO A 112 7.99 14.41 0.09
C PRO A 112 8.67 13.21 -0.55
N CYS A 113 7.87 12.34 -1.16
CA CYS A 113 8.37 11.23 -1.95
C CYS A 113 8.95 11.76 -3.26
N ASP A 114 10.09 11.23 -3.68
CA ASP A 114 10.69 11.53 -4.97
C ASP A 114 9.79 11.06 -6.13
N ALA A 115 9.99 11.60 -7.33
CA ALA A 115 9.35 11.09 -8.54
C ALA A 115 9.60 9.58 -8.68
N GLY A 116 8.61 8.84 -9.19
CA GLY A 116 8.64 7.37 -9.24
C GLY A 116 8.20 6.68 -7.94
N TYR A 117 7.90 7.46 -6.89
CA TYR A 117 7.43 6.95 -5.60
C TYR A 117 6.11 7.63 -5.18
N PHE A 118 5.43 7.00 -4.24
CA PHE A 118 4.22 7.52 -3.61
C PHE A 118 4.14 7.07 -2.15
N SER A 119 3.28 7.72 -1.37
CA SER A 119 2.95 7.26 -0.01
C SER A 119 1.53 7.63 0.40
N LEU A 120 0.94 6.81 1.24
CA LEU A 120 -0.31 7.13 1.93
C LEU A 120 -0.04 8.00 3.17
N ALA A 121 -1.08 8.60 3.71
CA ALA A 121 -0.95 9.38 4.94
C ALA A 121 -0.43 8.52 6.09
N GLY A 122 0.56 9.04 6.82
CA GLY A 122 1.17 8.35 7.96
C GLY A 122 2.19 7.28 7.59
N SER A 123 2.66 7.24 6.35
CA SER A 123 3.67 6.27 5.91
C SER A 123 5.03 6.52 6.54
N GLU A 124 5.72 5.43 6.86
CA GLU A 124 7.11 5.44 7.30
C GLU A 124 8.07 5.73 6.16
N PHE A 125 7.79 5.19 4.97
CA PHE A 125 8.61 5.34 3.77
C PHE A 125 7.73 5.51 2.53
N CYS A 126 8.35 5.99 1.46
CA CYS A 126 7.74 6.05 0.14
C CYS A 126 7.88 4.71 -0.57
N GLU A 127 6.81 4.25 -1.20
CA GLU A 127 6.77 3.05 -2.03
C GLU A 127 7.03 3.42 -3.49
N TYR A 128 7.74 2.58 -4.22
CA TYR A 128 7.94 2.79 -5.66
C TYR A 128 6.69 2.45 -6.47
N CYS A 129 6.51 3.14 -7.58
CA CYS A 129 5.45 2.80 -8.52
C CYS A 129 5.67 1.41 -9.12
N PRO A 130 4.71 0.47 -8.99
CA PRO A 130 4.82 -0.87 -9.56
C PRO A 130 4.78 -0.85 -11.10
N ALA A 131 5.08 -1.99 -11.71
CA ALA A 131 4.96 -2.18 -13.15
C ALA A 131 3.58 -1.73 -13.67
N GLY A 132 3.54 -1.12 -14.85
CA GLY A 132 2.34 -0.52 -15.43
C GLY A 132 1.99 0.87 -14.88
N ARG A 133 2.81 1.41 -13.98
CA ARG A 133 2.57 2.71 -13.36
C ARG A 133 3.81 3.59 -13.34
N PHE A 134 3.60 4.89 -13.27
CA PHE A 134 4.65 5.90 -13.18
C PHE A 134 4.20 7.08 -12.32
N GLN A 135 5.13 7.92 -11.88
CA GLN A 135 4.83 9.18 -11.21
C GLN A 135 5.91 10.21 -11.51
N SER A 136 5.52 11.28 -12.19
CA SER A 136 6.45 12.35 -12.59
C SER A 136 6.68 13.41 -11.52
N ASN A 137 5.76 13.54 -10.57
CA ASN A 137 5.79 14.58 -9.56
C ASN A 137 6.28 14.04 -8.22
N GLU A 138 7.05 14.85 -7.52
CA GLU A 138 7.37 14.61 -6.12
C GLU A 138 6.13 14.81 -5.23
N GLY A 139 6.14 14.21 -4.04
CA GLY A 139 5.08 14.38 -3.06
C GLY A 139 3.74 13.77 -3.43
N SER A 140 3.72 12.78 -4.30
CA SER A 140 2.49 12.18 -4.80
C SER A 140 1.96 11.07 -3.90
N SER A 141 0.64 11.02 -3.75
CA SER A 141 -0.05 10.02 -2.93
C SER A 141 -0.42 8.74 -3.69
N SER A 142 -0.21 8.70 -5.01
CA SER A 142 -0.51 7.55 -5.88
C SER A 142 0.32 7.62 -7.14
N CYS A 143 0.40 6.49 -7.86
CA CYS A 143 1.01 6.45 -9.19
C CYS A 143 -0.06 6.50 -10.27
N GLU A 144 0.25 7.20 -11.37
CA GLU A 144 -0.53 7.20 -12.60
C GLU A 144 -0.41 5.85 -13.32
N THR A 145 -1.42 5.48 -14.09
CA THR A 145 -1.48 4.19 -14.79
C THR A 145 -1.12 4.33 -16.27
N CYS A 146 -0.43 3.33 -16.82
CA CYS A 146 -0.36 3.20 -18.28
C CYS A 146 -1.78 3.05 -18.84
N PRO A 147 -2.12 3.78 -19.91
CA PRO A 147 -3.44 3.66 -20.52
C PRO A 147 -3.64 2.30 -21.19
N ARG A 148 -4.90 1.95 -21.45
CA ARG A 148 -5.27 0.73 -22.18
C ARG A 148 -4.54 0.68 -23.54
N GLY A 149 -4.19 -0.53 -23.97
CA GLY A 149 -3.37 -0.74 -25.17
C GLY A 149 -1.86 -0.54 -24.95
N LYS A 150 -1.46 -0.13 -23.74
CA LYS A 150 -0.06 0.06 -23.36
C LYS A 150 0.26 -0.68 -22.07
N ALA A 151 1.53 -1.03 -21.91
CA ALA A 151 2.02 -1.68 -20.68
C ALA A 151 3.49 -1.31 -20.44
N SER A 152 3.96 -1.56 -19.22
CA SER A 152 5.37 -1.45 -18.87
C SER A 152 5.70 -2.42 -17.75
N ASP A 153 6.70 -3.25 -17.92
CA ASP A 153 7.19 -4.16 -16.88
C ASP A 153 8.21 -3.51 -15.93
N LYS A 154 8.58 -2.26 -16.21
CA LYS A 154 9.51 -1.49 -15.41
C LYS A 154 8.80 -0.90 -14.19
N VAL A 155 9.50 -0.90 -13.06
CA VAL A 155 9.07 -0.28 -11.80
C VAL A 155 9.74 1.07 -11.58
N GLN A 156 9.23 1.86 -10.64
CA GLN A 156 9.84 3.14 -10.22
C GLN A 156 9.99 4.14 -11.38
N GLN A 157 9.02 4.17 -12.28
CA GLN A 157 9.10 5.02 -13.46
C GLN A 157 8.58 6.42 -13.18
N ILE A 158 9.21 7.41 -13.83
CA ILE A 158 8.93 8.84 -13.63
C ILE A 158 8.22 9.48 -14.83
N SER A 159 7.91 8.73 -15.87
CA SER A 159 7.34 9.29 -17.10
C SER A 159 6.38 8.33 -17.79
N ALA A 160 5.32 8.89 -18.39
CA ALA A 160 4.38 8.15 -19.24
C ALA A 160 5.05 7.53 -20.49
N SER A 161 6.23 8.00 -20.88
CA SER A 161 6.99 7.46 -22.02
C SER A 161 7.42 6.01 -21.85
N VAL A 162 7.40 5.50 -20.61
CA VAL A 162 7.71 4.09 -20.30
C VAL A 162 6.58 3.14 -20.75
N CYS A 163 5.36 3.66 -20.95
CA CYS A 163 4.20 2.88 -21.36
C CYS A 163 4.27 2.57 -22.85
N ASP A 164 4.84 1.44 -23.20
CA ASP A 164 4.98 0.99 -24.58
C ASP A 164 3.67 0.42 -25.12
N TYR A 165 3.39 0.62 -26.40
CA TYR A 165 2.25 0.00 -27.07
C TYR A 165 2.41 -1.52 -27.08
N CYS A 166 1.33 -2.24 -26.80
CA CYS A 166 1.28 -3.68 -26.99
C CYS A 166 1.63 -4.01 -28.44
N SER A 167 2.55 -4.92 -28.66
CA SER A 167 2.90 -5.41 -29.99
C SER A 167 1.73 -6.19 -30.61
N ALA A 168 1.73 -6.36 -31.92
CA ALA A 168 0.81 -7.24 -32.61
C ALA A 168 0.76 -8.62 -31.94
N GLY A 169 -0.39 -9.25 -31.88
CA GLY A 169 -0.64 -10.49 -31.13
C GLY A 169 -0.91 -10.30 -29.64
N HIS A 170 -0.83 -9.06 -29.13
CA HIS A 170 -1.02 -8.76 -27.71
C HIS A 170 -2.01 -7.59 -27.52
N TYR A 171 -2.63 -7.52 -26.34
CA TYR A 171 -3.56 -6.45 -25.96
C TYR A 171 -3.44 -6.09 -24.48
N ALA A 172 -3.90 -4.89 -24.10
CA ALA A 172 -4.06 -4.46 -22.72
C ALA A 172 -5.46 -3.86 -22.54
N ASP A 173 -6.37 -4.63 -21.97
CA ASP A 173 -7.78 -4.28 -21.81
C ASP A 173 -8.09 -3.48 -20.56
N THR A 174 -7.14 -3.37 -19.65
CA THR A 174 -7.21 -2.58 -18.43
C THR A 174 -6.04 -1.60 -18.37
N GLU A 175 -6.21 -0.52 -17.62
CA GLU A 175 -5.13 0.41 -17.31
C GLU A 175 -4.16 -0.17 -16.28
N GLY A 176 -2.93 0.30 -16.31
CA GLY A 176 -1.90 -0.07 -15.34
C GLY A 176 -1.35 -1.48 -15.52
N MET A 177 -1.46 -2.06 -16.70
CA MET A 177 -0.90 -3.38 -16.96
C MET A 177 0.63 -3.35 -17.00
N GLY A 178 1.27 -4.23 -16.24
CA GLY A 178 2.71 -4.43 -16.28
C GLY A 178 3.19 -5.15 -17.55
N ARG A 179 2.30 -5.91 -18.19
CA ARG A 179 2.58 -6.61 -19.46
C ARG A 179 1.30 -6.74 -20.26
N CYS A 180 1.45 -6.74 -21.57
CA CYS A 180 0.34 -7.01 -22.47
C CYS A 180 -0.04 -8.51 -22.43
N THR A 181 -1.33 -8.78 -22.51
CA THR A 181 -1.90 -10.14 -22.60
C THR A 181 -1.74 -10.66 -24.02
N ARG A 182 -1.38 -11.91 -24.18
CA ARG A 182 -1.23 -12.58 -25.47
C ARG A 182 -2.59 -13.00 -26.00
N CYS A 183 -2.78 -12.91 -27.32
CA CYS A 183 -3.86 -13.64 -27.97
C CYS A 183 -3.68 -15.14 -27.75
N ALA A 184 -4.77 -15.85 -27.46
CA ALA A 184 -4.73 -17.30 -27.29
C ALA A 184 -4.28 -18.00 -28.58
N ALA A 185 -3.69 -19.18 -28.45
CA ALA A 185 -3.35 -20.03 -29.59
C ALA A 185 -4.59 -20.27 -30.48
N GLY A 186 -4.38 -20.33 -31.78
CA GLY A 186 -5.46 -20.33 -32.79
C GLY A 186 -6.02 -18.96 -33.12
N ARG A 187 -5.55 -17.91 -32.42
CA ARG A 187 -5.94 -16.51 -32.67
C ARG A 187 -4.73 -15.63 -32.88
N TYR A 188 -4.90 -14.56 -33.65
CA TYR A 188 -3.86 -13.60 -33.98
C TYR A 188 -4.40 -12.17 -33.94
N SER A 189 -3.52 -11.20 -33.89
CA SER A 189 -3.86 -9.78 -34.09
C SER A 189 -2.72 -9.07 -34.80
N THR A 190 -3.03 -8.33 -35.85
CA THR A 190 -2.08 -7.46 -36.55
C THR A 190 -2.00 -6.06 -35.94
N VAL A 191 -2.89 -5.76 -34.98
CA VAL A 191 -3.04 -4.42 -34.42
C VAL A 191 -2.03 -4.20 -33.30
N GLN A 192 -1.22 -3.16 -33.44
CA GLN A 192 -0.38 -2.65 -32.36
C GLN A 192 -1.19 -1.74 -31.44
N GLY A 193 -0.93 -1.78 -30.13
CA GLY A 193 -1.64 -0.95 -29.16
C GLY A 193 -3.09 -1.38 -28.91
N SER A 194 -3.41 -2.62 -29.16
CA SER A 194 -4.75 -3.14 -28.95
C SER A 194 -5.17 -3.05 -27.48
N TYR A 195 -6.37 -2.54 -27.24
CA TYR A 195 -6.97 -2.35 -25.91
C TYR A 195 -8.13 -3.33 -25.62
N SER A 196 -8.29 -4.36 -26.45
CA SER A 196 -9.36 -5.35 -26.28
C SER A 196 -8.96 -6.72 -26.83
N ASN A 197 -9.41 -7.77 -26.18
CA ASN A 197 -9.29 -9.15 -26.65
C ASN A 197 -10.04 -9.40 -27.96
N THR A 198 -10.99 -8.54 -28.34
CA THR A 198 -11.72 -8.63 -29.63
C THR A 198 -10.82 -8.42 -30.84
N SER A 199 -9.63 -7.82 -30.65
CA SER A 199 -8.61 -7.73 -31.69
C SER A 199 -7.95 -9.08 -32.04
N CYS A 200 -8.07 -10.07 -31.16
CA CYS A 200 -7.57 -11.42 -31.39
C CYS A 200 -8.56 -12.21 -32.26
N ILE A 201 -8.32 -12.20 -33.55
CA ILE A 201 -9.16 -12.82 -34.58
C ILE A 201 -8.82 -14.30 -34.68
N ALA A 202 -9.81 -15.17 -34.84
CA ALA A 202 -9.60 -16.60 -35.06
C ALA A 202 -8.85 -16.82 -36.39
N CYS A 203 -7.88 -17.69 -36.40
CA CYS A 203 -7.26 -18.15 -37.64
C CYS A 203 -8.31 -18.88 -38.49
N PRO A 204 -8.36 -18.62 -39.81
CA PRO A 204 -9.25 -19.38 -40.69
C PRO A 204 -8.88 -20.87 -40.67
N ALA A 205 -9.86 -21.71 -40.97
CA ALA A 205 -9.64 -23.16 -41.12
C ALA A 205 -8.43 -23.42 -42.03
N THR A 206 -7.70 -24.48 -41.76
CA THR A 206 -6.44 -24.90 -42.39
C THR A 206 -5.19 -24.15 -41.86
N LYS A 207 -5.36 -23.09 -41.09
CA LYS A 207 -4.29 -22.34 -40.46
C LYS A 207 -4.42 -22.34 -38.95
N SER A 208 -3.33 -22.06 -38.28
CA SER A 208 -3.30 -21.89 -36.83
C SER A 208 -2.24 -20.87 -36.43
N SER A 209 -2.21 -20.52 -35.16
CA SER A 209 -1.20 -19.66 -34.59
C SER A 209 -0.82 -20.11 -33.18
N GLU A 210 0.40 -19.79 -32.77
CA GLU A 210 0.80 -19.92 -31.38
C GLU A 210 0.29 -18.72 -30.57
N GLU A 211 0.36 -18.86 -29.26
CA GLU A 211 -0.03 -17.79 -28.33
C GLU A 211 0.81 -16.51 -28.61
N GLY A 212 0.12 -15.37 -28.70
CA GLY A 212 0.75 -14.07 -28.95
C GLY A 212 1.17 -13.82 -30.39
N SER A 213 0.69 -14.61 -31.34
CA SER A 213 1.04 -14.46 -32.77
C SER A 213 0.39 -13.25 -33.42
N SER A 214 1.11 -12.61 -34.33
CA SER A 214 0.62 -11.52 -35.17
C SER A 214 -0.01 -12.00 -36.49
N SER A 215 0.12 -13.28 -36.84
CA SER A 215 -0.38 -13.88 -38.06
C SER A 215 -0.69 -15.37 -37.86
N CYS A 216 -1.49 -15.92 -38.78
CA CYS A 216 -1.71 -17.36 -38.85
C CYS A 216 -0.74 -18.02 -39.83
N ILE A 217 -0.29 -19.23 -39.52
CA ILE A 217 0.52 -20.08 -40.40
C ILE A 217 -0.28 -21.29 -40.86
N GLU A 218 0.00 -21.80 -42.03
CA GLU A 218 -0.62 -23.03 -42.53
C GLU A 218 -0.21 -24.24 -41.71
N CYS A 219 -1.13 -25.17 -41.49
CA CYS A 219 -0.80 -26.42 -40.84
C CYS A 219 0.22 -27.22 -41.67
N ALA A 220 1.25 -27.73 -41.00
CA ALA A 220 2.25 -28.57 -41.66
C ALA A 220 1.64 -29.83 -42.23
N ALA A 221 2.32 -30.45 -43.18
CA ALA A 221 1.91 -31.76 -43.75
C ALA A 221 1.64 -32.78 -42.63
N GLY A 222 0.58 -33.58 -42.78
CA GLY A 222 0.12 -34.51 -41.74
C GLY A 222 -0.62 -33.88 -40.56
N ARG A 223 -0.96 -32.55 -40.68
CA ARG A 223 -1.80 -31.85 -39.70
C ARG A 223 -2.91 -31.07 -40.40
N TYR A 224 -4.02 -30.85 -39.69
CA TYR A 224 -5.18 -30.11 -40.19
C TYR A 224 -5.82 -29.25 -39.09
N SER A 225 -6.52 -28.20 -39.48
CA SER A 225 -7.42 -27.43 -38.64
C SER A 225 -8.79 -27.40 -39.32
N ALA A 226 -9.80 -27.95 -38.65
CA ALA A 226 -11.13 -28.16 -39.24
C ALA A 226 -11.96 -26.86 -39.23
N PHE A 227 -11.87 -26.10 -38.18
CA PHE A 227 -12.66 -24.88 -37.94
C PHE A 227 -11.78 -23.69 -37.64
N ASP A 228 -12.36 -22.48 -37.78
CA ASP A 228 -11.70 -21.25 -37.46
C ASP A 228 -11.35 -21.20 -35.98
N GLY A 229 -10.09 -20.86 -35.69
CA GLY A 229 -9.55 -20.81 -34.35
C GLY A 229 -9.03 -22.14 -33.79
N ASP A 230 -9.15 -23.23 -34.53
CA ASP A 230 -8.60 -24.53 -34.14
C ASP A 230 -7.08 -24.56 -34.24
N LEU A 231 -6.45 -25.37 -33.38
CA LEU A 231 -5.03 -25.70 -33.52
C LEU A 231 -4.81 -26.79 -34.57
N CYS A 232 -3.60 -26.85 -35.13
CA CYS A 232 -3.24 -27.89 -36.08
C CYS A 232 -3.17 -29.28 -35.44
N ASN A 233 -4.18 -30.08 -35.61
CA ASN A 233 -4.30 -31.47 -35.12
C ASN A 233 -3.52 -32.43 -35.99
N LYS A 234 -2.91 -33.48 -35.43
CA LYS A 234 -2.23 -34.52 -36.17
C LYS A 234 -3.23 -35.43 -36.84
N CYS A 235 -2.95 -35.86 -38.07
CA CYS A 235 -3.68 -36.93 -38.73
C CYS A 235 -3.50 -38.23 -37.97
N LYS A 236 -4.55 -39.08 -37.99
CA LYS A 236 -4.48 -40.45 -37.44
C LYS A 236 -3.61 -41.35 -38.30
N PRO A 237 -3.01 -42.42 -37.77
CA PRO A 237 -2.29 -43.40 -38.57
C PRO A 237 -3.14 -43.93 -39.75
N GLY A 238 -2.50 -44.02 -40.92
CA GLY A 238 -3.18 -44.40 -42.18
C GLY A 238 -3.93 -43.27 -42.89
N THR A 239 -3.80 -42.02 -42.37
CA THR A 239 -4.37 -40.82 -43.02
C THR A 239 -3.32 -39.71 -43.13
N SER A 240 -3.45 -38.87 -44.16
CA SER A 240 -2.54 -37.75 -44.42
C SER A 240 -3.25 -36.51 -44.97
N THR A 241 -2.57 -35.37 -45.00
CA THR A 241 -2.95 -34.20 -45.79
C THR A 241 -2.08 -34.16 -47.04
N LEU A 242 -2.69 -33.99 -48.21
CA LEU A 242 -1.96 -34.00 -49.49
C LEU A 242 -1.04 -32.76 -49.67
N ASN A 243 -1.39 -31.64 -49.07
CA ASN A 243 -0.63 -30.37 -49.19
C ASN A 243 -0.62 -29.60 -47.88
N LEU A 244 0.34 -28.71 -47.72
CA LEU A 244 0.38 -27.71 -46.65
C LEU A 244 -0.91 -26.88 -46.64
N GLY A 245 -1.59 -26.79 -45.52
CA GLY A 245 -2.65 -25.80 -45.26
C GLY A 245 -3.98 -26.00 -45.99
N ALA A 246 -4.10 -26.97 -46.89
CA ALA A 246 -5.24 -27.01 -47.80
C ALA A 246 -6.46 -27.82 -47.34
N GLN A 247 -6.41 -28.48 -46.16
CA GLN A 247 -7.46 -29.42 -45.81
C GLN A 247 -8.00 -29.20 -44.40
N ARG A 248 -9.34 -29.26 -44.30
CA ARG A 248 -10.08 -29.25 -43.03
C ARG A 248 -10.12 -30.60 -42.33
N GLY A 249 -9.43 -31.60 -42.87
CA GLY A 249 -9.36 -32.96 -42.35
C GLY A 249 -8.30 -33.79 -43.05
N CYS A 250 -8.05 -34.98 -42.56
CA CYS A 250 -7.13 -35.95 -43.13
C CYS A 250 -7.89 -36.93 -44.03
N ILE A 251 -7.28 -37.32 -45.15
CA ILE A 251 -7.80 -38.32 -46.08
C ILE A 251 -7.04 -39.63 -45.92
N PRO A 252 -7.64 -40.81 -46.19
CA PRO A 252 -6.94 -42.10 -46.23
C PRO A 252 -5.76 -42.07 -47.21
N CYS A 253 -4.67 -42.73 -46.85
CA CYS A 253 -3.52 -42.94 -47.73
C CYS A 253 -3.81 -43.94 -48.81
#